data_2d427717e91aa732709425f3b2ceae4e
#
_entry.id   2d427717e91aa732709425f3b2ceae4e
#
_cell.length_a   1.000
_cell.length_b   1.000
_cell.length_c   1.000
_cell.angle_alpha   90.00
_cell.angle_beta   90.00
_cell.angle_gamma   90.00
#
_symmetry.space_group_name_H-M   'P 1'
#
loop_
_entity.id
_entity.type
_entity.pdbx_description
1 polymer ?
#
loop_
_entity_poly.entity_id
_entity_poly.type
_entity_poly.pdbx_seq_one_letter_code
_entity_poly.pdbx_strand_id
1 'polypeptide(L)'
;KQVLSDLFFDYLDLVGRLRPKVAIAENVKGMLIGNAKGYTKMVMSRFKELGYRPQLFLLNAADCGVPQRRERVFFVAVRNDIDVPPLKLAPQHPWISAGDATSDIQTLTAAEIAETRPTPEALQFWSKTKQGDSFAKAKERATGKANGFGRVRIAEQLPSATLTSHAGDFYHWTQCRRLTLRESKRLGSFPDDYQAKTDKI
;
A
#
# COMPACT_ATOMS: atom_id res chain seq x y z
N LYS A 1 14.16 13.27 -14.93
CA LYS A 1 13.64 14.43 -14.19
C LYS A 1 12.23 14.11 -13.74
N GLN A 2 11.98 14.14 -12.43
CA GLN A 2 10.73 13.76 -11.80
C GLN A 2 9.65 14.82 -12.06
N VAL A 3 8.76 14.54 -13.00
CA VAL A 3 7.54 15.35 -13.28
C VAL A 3 6.55 15.27 -12.09
N LEU A 4 6.69 14.29 -11.21
CA LEU A 4 5.82 14.07 -10.04
C LEU A 4 5.95 15.15 -8.94
N SER A 5 7.08 15.89 -8.88
CA SER A 5 7.22 17.00 -7.91
C SER A 5 6.32 18.19 -8.26
N ASP A 6 6.06 18.41 -9.54
CA ASP A 6 5.30 19.56 -10.01
C ASP A 6 3.79 19.38 -9.74
N LEU A 7 3.26 18.15 -9.88
CA LEU A 7 1.84 17.85 -9.65
C LEU A 7 1.35 18.19 -8.24
N PHE A 8 2.20 18.08 -7.22
CA PHE A 8 1.78 18.46 -5.87
C PHE A 8 1.65 19.98 -5.72
N PHE A 9 2.51 20.75 -6.38
CA PHE A 9 2.39 22.20 -6.40
C PHE A 9 1.22 22.67 -7.25
N ASP A 10 0.93 22.01 -8.38
CA ASP A 10 -0.30 22.24 -9.16
C ASP A 10 -1.56 22.00 -8.30
N TYR A 11 -1.56 20.93 -7.48
CA TYR A 11 -2.62 20.68 -6.52
C TYR A 11 -2.72 21.82 -5.49
N LEU A 12 -1.62 22.33 -4.94
CA LEU A 12 -1.61 23.43 -4.00
C LEU A 12 -2.12 24.74 -4.63
N ASP A 13 -1.77 25.01 -5.87
CA ASP A 13 -2.29 26.17 -6.61
C ASP A 13 -3.80 26.03 -6.86
N LEU A 14 -4.29 24.83 -7.16
CA LEU A 14 -5.73 24.56 -7.26
C LEU A 14 -6.43 24.79 -5.90
N VAL A 15 -5.84 24.33 -4.79
CA VAL A 15 -6.35 24.61 -3.43
C VAL A 15 -6.42 26.11 -3.17
N GLY A 16 -5.39 26.85 -3.57
CA GLY A 16 -5.36 28.32 -3.45
C GLY A 16 -6.47 29.03 -4.22
N ARG A 17 -6.80 28.52 -5.41
CA ARG A 17 -7.86 29.07 -6.28
C ARG A 17 -9.27 28.69 -5.81
N LEU A 18 -9.48 27.40 -5.47
CA LEU A 18 -10.80 26.89 -5.06
C LEU A 18 -11.17 27.21 -3.61
N ARG A 19 -10.16 27.47 -2.78
CA ARG A 19 -10.34 27.81 -1.35
C ARG A 19 -11.24 26.81 -0.60
N PRO A 20 -11.08 25.49 -0.72
CA PRO A 20 -11.92 24.54 0.02
C PRO A 20 -11.77 24.73 1.54
N LYS A 21 -12.78 24.34 2.32
CA LYS A 21 -12.72 24.37 3.78
C LYS A 21 -11.64 23.43 4.34
N VAL A 22 -11.47 22.27 3.70
CA VAL A 22 -10.47 21.26 4.03
C VAL A 22 -9.82 20.79 2.74
N ALA A 23 -8.50 20.67 2.73
CA ALA A 23 -7.73 20.07 1.66
C ALA A 23 -6.99 18.84 2.19
N ILE A 24 -7.09 17.72 1.47
CA ILE A 24 -6.44 16.45 1.84
C ILE A 24 -5.59 15.98 0.66
N ALA A 25 -4.33 15.64 0.93
CA ALA A 25 -3.46 14.98 -0.04
C ALA A 25 -2.82 13.74 0.58
N GLU A 26 -2.71 12.69 -0.20
CA GLU A 26 -2.06 11.43 0.19
C GLU A 26 -0.77 11.23 -0.61
N ASN A 27 0.25 10.66 0.05
CA ASN A 27 1.47 10.27 -0.63
C ASN A 27 2.17 9.11 0.09
N VAL A 28 3.22 8.60 -0.52
CA VAL A 28 4.01 7.49 0.03
C VAL A 28 4.88 7.95 1.22
N LYS A 29 5.14 7.02 2.16
CA LYS A 29 6.03 7.25 3.32
C LYS A 29 7.41 7.81 2.93
N GLY A 30 7.90 7.49 1.73
CA GLY A 30 9.18 7.99 1.21
C GLY A 30 9.34 9.50 1.28
N MET A 31 8.25 10.28 1.28
CA MET A 31 8.29 11.74 1.46
C MET A 31 8.83 12.20 2.82
N LEU A 32 8.82 11.33 3.82
CA LEU A 32 9.34 11.64 5.16
C LEU A 32 10.83 11.30 5.33
N ILE A 33 11.49 10.75 4.32
CA ILE A 33 12.83 10.17 4.43
C ILE A 33 13.81 10.90 3.49
N GLY A 34 15.08 11.03 3.92
CA GLY A 34 16.15 11.55 3.11
C GLY A 34 15.88 12.95 2.54
N ASN A 35 16.24 13.18 1.30
CA ASN A 35 16.08 14.46 0.60
C ASN A 35 14.61 14.90 0.43
N ALA A 36 13.67 13.97 0.47
CA ALA A 36 12.25 14.26 0.35
C ALA A 36 11.68 15.00 1.58
N LYS A 37 12.36 15.00 2.73
CA LYS A 37 11.98 15.81 3.89
C LYS A 37 11.93 17.31 3.57
N GLY A 38 12.84 17.80 2.74
CA GLY A 38 12.84 19.19 2.28
C GLY A 38 11.57 19.53 1.51
N TYR A 39 11.18 18.65 0.61
CA TYR A 39 9.95 18.79 -0.16
C TYR A 39 8.70 18.81 0.74
N THR A 40 8.62 17.89 1.72
CA THR A 40 7.53 17.89 2.71
C THR A 40 7.42 19.21 3.45
N LYS A 41 8.55 19.81 3.85
CA LYS A 41 8.56 21.13 4.50
C LYS A 41 8.05 22.23 3.58
N MET A 42 8.42 22.22 2.31
CA MET A 42 7.93 23.18 1.31
C MET A 42 6.42 23.09 1.13
N VAL A 43 5.87 21.86 1.02
CA VAL A 43 4.42 21.62 0.94
C VAL A 43 3.68 22.18 2.17
N MET A 44 4.20 21.91 3.38
CA MET A 44 3.63 22.43 4.62
C MET A 44 3.68 23.95 4.69
N SER A 45 4.78 24.57 4.22
CA SER A 45 4.90 26.04 4.14
C SER A 45 3.89 26.62 3.17
N ARG A 46 3.78 26.04 1.97
CA ARG A 46 2.85 26.50 0.95
C ARG A 46 1.39 26.47 1.41
N PHE A 47 0.97 25.42 2.13
CA PHE A 47 -0.37 25.40 2.75
C PHE A 47 -0.58 26.58 3.71
N LYS A 48 0.43 26.91 4.55
CA LYS A 48 0.34 28.04 5.48
C LYS A 48 0.23 29.39 4.74
N GLU A 49 1.02 29.58 3.69
CA GLU A 49 0.97 30.77 2.82
C GLU A 49 -0.41 30.95 2.18
N LEU A 50 -1.07 29.85 1.81
CA LEU A 50 -2.43 29.83 1.26
C LEU A 50 -3.53 30.05 2.31
N GLY A 51 -3.16 30.23 3.59
CA GLY A 51 -4.10 30.49 4.67
C GLY A 51 -4.75 29.22 5.26
N TYR A 52 -4.00 28.13 5.33
CA TYR A 52 -4.42 26.86 5.93
C TYR A 52 -3.56 26.50 7.14
N ARG A 53 -4.12 25.69 8.04
CA ARG A 53 -3.42 24.99 9.13
C ARG A 53 -3.16 23.55 8.73
N PRO A 54 -1.99 23.22 8.16
CA PRO A 54 -1.68 21.86 7.74
C PRO A 54 -1.24 21.01 8.93
N GLN A 55 -1.71 19.75 8.93
CA GLN A 55 -1.22 18.68 9.79
C GLN A 55 -0.74 17.52 8.91
N LEU A 56 0.22 16.74 9.43
CA LEU A 56 0.83 15.62 8.74
C LEU A 56 0.64 14.37 9.56
N PHE A 57 0.10 13.32 8.93
CA PHE A 57 -0.14 12.03 9.57
C PHE A 57 0.52 10.93 8.76
N LEU A 58 1.24 10.04 9.44
CA LEU A 58 1.67 8.76 8.88
C LEU A 58 0.70 7.70 9.40
N LEU A 59 -0.09 7.14 8.51
CA LEU A 59 -1.09 6.13 8.85
C LEU A 59 -0.75 4.80 8.18
N ASN A 60 -1.03 3.71 8.88
CA ASN A 60 -0.95 2.36 8.34
C ASN A 60 -2.38 1.83 8.14
N ALA A 61 -2.70 1.38 6.95
CA ALA A 61 -4.02 0.84 6.63
C ALA A 61 -4.42 -0.33 7.55
N ALA A 62 -3.44 -1.13 8.01
CA ALA A 62 -3.71 -2.22 8.94
C ALA A 62 -4.33 -1.73 10.26
N ASP A 63 -3.92 -0.56 10.76
CA ASP A 63 -4.48 0.04 11.97
C ASP A 63 -5.90 0.59 11.75
N CYS A 64 -6.34 0.68 10.50
CA CYS A 64 -7.69 1.06 10.09
C CYS A 64 -8.59 -0.16 9.74
N GLY A 65 -8.16 -1.39 10.03
CA GLY A 65 -8.93 -2.60 9.74
C GLY A 65 -8.77 -3.13 8.31
N VAL A 66 -7.80 -2.67 7.55
CA VAL A 66 -7.47 -3.22 6.23
C VAL A 66 -6.48 -4.39 6.41
N PRO A 67 -6.69 -5.56 5.80
CA PRO A 67 -5.76 -6.69 5.93
C PRO A 67 -4.47 -6.51 5.10
N GLN A 68 -3.93 -5.30 5.13
CA GLN A 68 -2.73 -4.91 4.41
C GLN A 68 -1.91 -3.87 5.19
N ARG A 69 -0.63 -4.12 5.37
CA ARG A 69 0.33 -3.14 5.90
C ARG A 69 0.70 -2.16 4.79
N ARG A 70 0.01 -1.01 4.78
CA ARG A 70 0.21 0.04 3.79
C ARG A 70 0.35 1.39 4.49
N GLU A 71 1.58 1.84 4.64
CA GLU A 71 1.86 3.15 5.24
C GLU A 71 1.75 4.26 4.20
N ARG A 72 1.00 5.30 4.54
CA ARG A 72 0.79 6.48 3.71
C ARG A 72 0.85 7.74 4.54
N VAL A 73 1.35 8.79 3.92
CA VAL A 73 1.43 10.13 4.50
C VAL A 73 0.22 10.93 4.04
N PHE A 74 -0.51 11.48 5.00
CA PHE A 74 -1.65 12.35 4.72
C PHE A 74 -1.33 13.77 5.16
N PHE A 75 -1.47 14.71 4.24
CA PHE A 75 -1.51 16.14 4.51
C PHE A 75 -2.97 16.51 4.66
N VAL A 76 -3.36 16.98 5.83
CA VAL A 76 -4.72 17.46 6.09
C VAL A 76 -4.62 18.93 6.48
N ALA A 77 -5.17 19.81 5.67
CA ALA A 77 -5.06 21.24 5.82
C ALA A 77 -6.46 21.87 5.98
N VAL A 78 -6.73 22.46 7.14
CA VAL A 78 -7.98 23.15 7.43
C VAL A 78 -7.78 24.66 7.22
N ARG A 79 -8.69 25.30 6.51
CA ARG A 79 -8.63 26.75 6.24
C ARG A 79 -8.72 27.54 7.56
N ASN A 80 -7.96 28.63 7.68
CA ASN A 80 -7.76 29.35 8.94
C ASN A 80 -9.02 29.96 9.53
N ASP A 81 -10.03 30.27 8.70
CA ASP A 81 -11.33 30.81 9.13
C ASP A 81 -12.29 29.75 9.71
N ILE A 82 -11.91 28.48 9.65
CA ILE A 82 -12.70 27.38 10.22
C ILE A 82 -12.24 27.13 11.64
N ASP A 83 -13.08 27.45 12.61
CA ASP A 83 -12.77 27.23 14.03
C ASP A 83 -13.03 25.78 14.44
N VAL A 84 -12.01 24.95 14.29
CA VAL A 84 -12.00 23.54 14.74
C VAL A 84 -10.67 23.21 15.41
N PRO A 85 -10.65 22.35 16.43
CA PRO A 85 -9.43 21.92 17.06
C PRO A 85 -8.54 21.13 16.07
N PRO A 86 -7.22 21.03 16.34
CA PRO A 86 -6.33 20.15 15.57
C PRO A 86 -6.85 18.72 15.57
N LEU A 87 -6.77 18.07 14.40
CA LEU A 87 -7.17 16.67 14.24
C LEU A 87 -6.25 15.76 15.06
N LYS A 88 -6.86 14.73 15.63
CA LYS A 88 -6.14 13.64 16.30
C LYS A 88 -6.52 12.34 15.58
N LEU A 89 -5.60 11.84 14.76
CA LEU A 89 -5.76 10.58 14.02
C LEU A 89 -4.79 9.55 14.59
N ALA A 90 -5.30 8.61 15.35
CA ALA A 90 -4.54 7.50 15.91
C ALA A 90 -5.42 6.23 15.83
N PRO A 91 -5.65 5.69 14.62
CA PRO A 91 -6.44 4.49 14.46
C PRO A 91 -5.75 3.31 15.14
N GLN A 92 -6.49 2.49 15.86
CA GLN A 92 -6.02 1.33 16.61
C GLN A 92 -6.97 0.15 16.41
N HIS A 93 -7.40 -0.08 15.20
CA HIS A 93 -8.19 -1.25 14.88
C HIS A 93 -7.32 -2.52 15.03
N PRO A 94 -7.83 -3.61 15.60
CA PRO A 94 -7.12 -4.88 15.60
C PRO A 94 -6.75 -5.30 14.17
N TRP A 95 -5.54 -5.79 14.01
CA TRP A 95 -5.07 -6.23 12.70
C TRP A 95 -5.85 -7.45 12.22
N ILE A 96 -6.28 -7.41 10.98
CA ILE A 96 -6.91 -8.52 10.27
C ILE A 96 -5.81 -9.23 9.48
N SER A 97 -5.61 -10.52 9.75
CA SER A 97 -4.61 -11.31 9.04
C SER A 97 -5.02 -11.62 7.60
N ALA A 98 -4.07 -11.99 6.75
CA ALA A 98 -4.37 -12.42 5.39
C ALA A 98 -5.21 -13.71 5.39
N GLY A 99 -4.94 -14.63 6.33
CA GLY A 99 -5.72 -15.85 6.52
C GLY A 99 -7.18 -15.55 6.88
N ASP A 100 -7.40 -14.67 7.87
CA ASP A 100 -8.77 -14.32 8.31
C ASP A 100 -9.55 -13.64 7.19
N ALA A 101 -8.92 -12.69 6.46
CA ALA A 101 -9.55 -11.95 5.38
C ALA A 101 -9.99 -12.80 4.18
N THR A 102 -9.45 -14.03 4.05
CA THR A 102 -9.70 -14.93 2.93
C THR A 102 -10.17 -16.32 3.36
N SER A 103 -10.53 -16.47 4.65
CA SER A 103 -10.86 -17.78 5.26
C SER A 103 -12.03 -18.52 4.59
N ASP A 104 -12.95 -17.78 3.98
CA ASP A 104 -14.09 -18.31 3.23
C ASP A 104 -13.74 -18.73 1.78
N ILE A 105 -12.55 -18.42 1.30
CA ILE A 105 -12.07 -18.80 -0.04
C ILE A 105 -11.42 -20.20 0.04
N GLN A 106 -12.23 -21.23 0.18
CA GLN A 106 -11.72 -22.60 0.35
C GLN A 106 -11.44 -23.33 -0.96
N THR A 107 -12.14 -22.97 -2.03
CA THR A 107 -12.02 -23.64 -3.33
C THR A 107 -11.71 -22.63 -4.43
N LEU A 108 -10.82 -23.02 -5.35
CA LEU A 108 -10.49 -22.25 -6.54
C LEU A 108 -11.18 -22.83 -7.75
N THR A 109 -11.62 -21.96 -8.64
CA THR A 109 -12.13 -22.37 -9.97
C THR A 109 -10.98 -22.84 -10.86
N ALA A 110 -11.27 -23.57 -11.91
CA ALA A 110 -10.27 -24.00 -12.90
C ALA A 110 -9.53 -22.82 -13.54
N ALA A 111 -10.22 -21.69 -13.76
CA ALA A 111 -9.63 -20.46 -14.26
C ALA A 111 -8.62 -19.88 -13.26
N GLU A 112 -9.01 -19.72 -11.99
CA GLU A 112 -8.12 -19.22 -10.93
C GLU A 112 -6.88 -20.10 -10.77
N ILE A 113 -7.01 -21.43 -10.87
CA ILE A 113 -5.87 -22.36 -10.84
C ILE A 113 -4.93 -22.10 -12.01
N ALA A 114 -5.46 -21.90 -13.21
CA ALA A 114 -4.65 -21.64 -14.40
C ALA A 114 -3.92 -20.30 -14.32
N GLU A 115 -4.58 -19.24 -13.85
CA GLU A 115 -4.04 -17.88 -13.73
C GLU A 115 -3.00 -17.75 -12.62
N THR A 116 -3.10 -18.53 -11.56
CA THR A 116 -2.24 -18.43 -10.39
C THR A 116 -1.01 -19.33 -10.42
N ARG A 117 -0.72 -19.97 -11.55
CA ARG A 117 0.44 -20.85 -11.69
C ARG A 117 1.73 -20.20 -11.22
N PRO A 118 2.56 -20.93 -10.45
CA PRO A 118 3.82 -20.40 -9.97
C PRO A 118 4.82 -20.22 -11.12
N THR A 119 5.74 -19.29 -10.95
CA THR A 119 6.88 -19.15 -11.87
C THR A 119 7.93 -20.23 -11.57
N PRO A 120 8.81 -20.56 -12.53
CA PRO A 120 9.92 -21.50 -12.30
C PRO A 120 10.80 -21.10 -11.10
N GLU A 121 11.07 -19.81 -10.92
CA GLU A 121 11.82 -19.30 -9.78
C GLU A 121 11.09 -19.53 -8.45
N ALA A 122 9.78 -19.33 -8.43
CA ALA A 122 9.00 -19.60 -7.22
C ALA A 122 9.01 -21.08 -6.86
N LEU A 123 8.88 -21.97 -7.83
CA LEU A 123 8.98 -23.42 -7.61
C LEU A 123 10.35 -23.79 -7.00
N GLN A 124 11.43 -23.22 -7.54
CA GLN A 124 12.78 -23.51 -7.10
C GLN A 124 13.06 -23.06 -5.65
N PHE A 125 12.50 -21.91 -5.23
CA PHE A 125 12.80 -21.31 -3.94
C PHE A 125 11.66 -21.40 -2.92
N TRP A 126 10.53 -21.98 -3.27
CA TRP A 126 9.36 -22.08 -2.40
C TRP A 126 9.66 -22.62 -1.01
N SER A 127 10.27 -23.80 -0.94
CA SER A 127 10.59 -24.46 0.35
C SER A 127 11.61 -23.69 1.19
N LYS A 128 12.41 -22.83 0.55
CA LYS A 128 13.44 -22.00 1.19
C LYS A 128 12.93 -20.61 1.58
N THR A 129 11.71 -20.23 1.15
CA THR A 129 11.12 -18.92 1.42
C THR A 129 10.14 -19.03 2.58
N LYS A 130 10.44 -18.38 3.70
CA LYS A 130 9.53 -18.32 4.86
C LYS A 130 8.31 -17.44 4.54
N GLN A 131 7.20 -17.68 5.24
CA GLN A 131 6.06 -16.77 5.20
C GLN A 131 6.49 -15.35 5.61
N GLY A 132 6.02 -14.34 4.91
CA GLY A 132 6.40 -12.95 5.08
C GLY A 132 7.72 -12.54 4.41
N ASP A 133 8.44 -13.48 3.78
CA ASP A 133 9.72 -13.24 3.13
C ASP A 133 9.58 -13.15 1.60
N SER A 134 10.57 -12.51 0.96
CA SER A 134 10.66 -12.49 -0.50
C SER A 134 11.49 -13.66 -1.04
N PHE A 135 11.16 -14.11 -2.26
CA PHE A 135 11.98 -15.09 -2.96
C PHE A 135 13.39 -14.58 -3.27
N ALA A 136 13.55 -13.26 -3.42
CA ALA A 136 14.86 -12.63 -3.58
C ALA A 136 15.78 -12.89 -2.38
N LYS A 137 15.26 -12.75 -1.15
CA LYS A 137 16.03 -13.06 0.06
C LYS A 137 16.38 -14.54 0.17
N ALA A 138 15.48 -15.44 -0.24
CA ALA A 138 15.75 -16.87 -0.26
C ALA A 138 16.83 -17.23 -1.28
N LYS A 139 16.80 -16.61 -2.45
CA LYS A 139 17.81 -16.74 -3.50
C LYS A 139 19.16 -16.18 -3.06
N GLU A 140 19.19 -14.99 -2.47
CA GLU A 140 20.39 -14.37 -1.94
C GLU A 140 21.09 -15.27 -0.89
N ARG A 141 20.32 -15.81 0.05
CA ARG A 141 20.82 -16.79 1.04
C ARG A 141 21.40 -18.05 0.38
N ALA A 142 20.82 -18.49 -0.73
CA ALA A 142 21.25 -19.72 -1.43
C ALA A 142 22.41 -19.50 -2.40
N THR A 143 22.55 -18.32 -2.99
CA THR A 143 23.49 -18.06 -4.10
C THR A 143 24.49 -16.93 -3.82
N GLY A 144 24.35 -16.19 -2.73
CA GLY A 144 25.16 -15.00 -2.41
C GLY A 144 24.90 -13.80 -3.32
N LYS A 145 23.94 -13.90 -4.26
CA LYS A 145 23.61 -12.80 -5.20
C LYS A 145 22.30 -12.15 -4.84
N ALA A 146 22.37 -10.87 -4.43
CA ALA A 146 21.19 -10.05 -4.27
C ALA A 146 20.47 -9.88 -5.61
N ASN A 147 19.16 -10.00 -5.60
CA ASN A 147 18.31 -9.68 -6.74
C ASN A 147 17.35 -8.54 -6.33
N GLY A 148 17.02 -7.65 -7.27
CA GLY A 148 16.12 -6.52 -7.03
C GLY A 148 14.76 -6.91 -6.47
N PHE A 149 13.69 -6.34 -6.95
CA PHE A 149 12.33 -6.58 -6.45
C PHE A 149 11.95 -8.07 -6.53
N GLY A 150 11.81 -8.70 -5.36
CA GLY A 150 11.46 -10.10 -5.26
C GLY A 150 9.98 -10.29 -4.99
N ARG A 151 9.42 -11.35 -5.57
CA ARG A 151 8.08 -11.83 -5.23
C ARG A 151 8.02 -12.21 -3.74
N VAL A 152 6.88 -12.02 -3.11
CA VAL A 152 6.69 -12.21 -1.67
C VAL A 152 5.74 -13.39 -1.42
N ARG A 153 6.16 -14.32 -0.56
CA ARG A 153 5.28 -15.29 0.07
C ARG A 153 4.64 -14.61 1.27
N ILE A 154 3.36 -14.27 1.22
CA ILE A 154 2.71 -13.56 2.32
C ILE A 154 2.63 -14.41 3.59
N ALA A 155 2.46 -13.75 4.74
CA ALA A 155 2.27 -14.45 6.01
C ALA A 155 0.78 -14.61 6.29
N GLU A 156 0.36 -15.81 6.66
CA GLU A 156 -1.03 -16.13 7.00
C GLU A 156 -1.55 -15.31 8.18
N GLN A 157 -0.76 -15.26 9.26
CA GLN A 157 -1.15 -14.68 10.56
C GLN A 157 -0.92 -13.16 10.67
N LEU A 158 -0.59 -12.50 9.57
CA LEU A 158 -0.33 -11.06 9.54
C LEU A 158 -1.11 -10.41 8.38
N PRO A 159 -1.41 -9.11 8.47
CA PRO A 159 -1.86 -8.37 7.30
C PRO A 159 -0.83 -8.50 6.17
N SER A 160 -1.28 -8.59 4.94
CA SER A 160 -0.39 -8.73 3.78
C SER A 160 0.61 -7.58 3.69
N ALA A 161 1.70 -7.79 2.97
CA ALA A 161 2.54 -6.68 2.52
C ALA A 161 1.75 -5.75 1.58
N THR A 162 2.25 -4.52 1.39
CA THR A 162 1.62 -3.58 0.45
C THR A 162 1.49 -4.19 -0.94
N LEU A 163 0.27 -4.41 -1.39
CA LEU A 163 -0.02 -4.88 -2.74
C LEU A 163 0.37 -3.80 -3.76
N THR A 164 1.01 -4.23 -4.84
CA THR A 164 1.41 -3.39 -5.96
C THR A 164 0.55 -3.72 -7.18
N SER A 165 0.64 -2.90 -8.23
CA SER A 165 -0.07 -3.14 -9.50
C SER A 165 0.34 -4.43 -10.22
N HIS A 166 1.38 -5.11 -9.76
CA HIS A 166 1.83 -6.40 -10.28
C HIS A 166 1.28 -7.52 -9.40
N ALA A 167 0.03 -7.94 -9.63
CA ALA A 167 -0.63 -9.03 -8.88
C ALA A 167 0.19 -10.33 -8.85
N GLY A 168 1.04 -10.57 -9.86
CA GLY A 168 1.93 -11.72 -9.94
C GLY A 168 3.10 -11.75 -8.93
N ASP A 169 3.26 -10.72 -8.10
CA ASP A 169 4.37 -10.62 -7.15
C ASP A 169 4.05 -11.24 -5.78
N PHE A 170 2.79 -11.62 -5.52
CA PHE A 170 2.36 -12.12 -4.23
C PHE A 170 1.93 -13.59 -4.31
N TYR A 171 2.47 -14.39 -3.40
CA TYR A 171 2.25 -15.83 -3.31
C TYR A 171 1.50 -16.18 -2.04
N HIS A 172 0.63 -17.17 -2.14
CA HIS A 172 -0.13 -17.73 -1.03
C HIS A 172 0.82 -18.32 0.03
N TRP A 173 0.39 -18.40 1.28
CA TRP A 173 1.25 -18.80 2.41
C TRP A 173 1.51 -20.30 2.52
N THR A 174 0.57 -21.17 2.11
CA THR A 174 0.72 -22.64 2.16
C THR A 174 0.83 -23.27 0.79
N GLN A 175 0.27 -22.66 -0.25
CA GLN A 175 0.24 -23.22 -1.61
C GLN A 175 1.24 -22.50 -2.50
N CYS A 176 2.05 -23.26 -3.25
CA CYS A 176 3.00 -22.68 -4.22
C CYS A 176 2.25 -22.16 -5.45
N ARG A 177 1.55 -21.06 -5.29
CA ARG A 177 0.79 -20.35 -6.32
C ARG A 177 0.76 -18.84 -6.03
N ARG A 178 0.48 -18.06 -7.05
CA ARG A 178 0.16 -16.64 -6.87
C ARG A 178 -1.19 -16.48 -6.16
N LEU A 179 -1.44 -15.31 -5.60
CA LEU A 179 -2.78 -14.95 -5.12
C LEU A 179 -3.75 -14.86 -6.29
N THR A 180 -4.98 -15.27 -6.06
CA THR A 180 -6.08 -15.00 -6.99
C THR A 180 -6.45 -13.51 -6.97
N LEU A 181 -7.16 -13.07 -8.00
CA LEU A 181 -7.74 -11.72 -8.01
C LEU A 181 -8.70 -11.52 -6.83
N ARG A 182 -9.49 -12.54 -6.48
CA ARG A 182 -10.44 -12.52 -5.36
C ARG A 182 -9.69 -12.35 -4.02
N GLU A 183 -8.65 -13.13 -3.77
CA GLU A 183 -7.79 -12.95 -2.58
C GLU A 183 -7.15 -11.55 -2.55
N SER A 184 -6.62 -11.10 -3.66
CA SER A 184 -6.00 -9.76 -3.76
C SER A 184 -7.01 -8.63 -3.49
N LYS A 185 -8.24 -8.75 -3.99
CA LYS A 185 -9.33 -7.80 -3.68
C LYS A 185 -9.62 -7.76 -2.18
N ARG A 186 -9.80 -8.91 -1.54
CA ARG A 186 -10.05 -9.00 -0.09
C ARG A 186 -8.92 -8.35 0.71
N LEU A 187 -7.65 -8.65 0.38
CA LEU A 187 -6.49 -8.03 1.02
C LEU A 187 -6.37 -6.53 0.78
N GLY A 188 -6.95 -6.02 -0.29
CA GLY A 188 -7.06 -4.58 -0.58
C GLY A 188 -8.32 -3.92 -0.04
N SER A 189 -9.18 -4.67 0.66
CA SER A 189 -10.53 -4.23 1.11
C SER A 189 -11.45 -3.79 -0.02
N PHE A 190 -11.29 -4.37 -1.22
CA PHE A 190 -12.26 -4.21 -2.29
C PHE A 190 -13.42 -5.20 -2.09
N PRO A 191 -14.66 -4.80 -2.38
CA PRO A 191 -15.79 -5.71 -2.36
C PRO A 191 -15.65 -6.78 -3.46
N ASP A 192 -16.26 -7.95 -3.26
CA ASP A 192 -16.11 -9.07 -4.17
C ASP A 192 -16.71 -8.82 -5.57
N ASP A 193 -17.74 -8.00 -5.64
CA ASP A 193 -18.41 -7.58 -6.88
C ASP A 193 -17.66 -6.46 -7.61
N TYR A 194 -16.58 -5.92 -7.03
CA TYR A 194 -15.74 -4.93 -7.71
C TYR A 194 -15.15 -5.53 -9.00
N GLN A 195 -15.47 -4.91 -10.13
CA GLN A 195 -14.98 -5.33 -11.44
C GLN A 195 -13.71 -4.56 -11.81
N ALA A 196 -12.59 -5.27 -11.83
CA ALA A 196 -11.37 -4.73 -12.44
C ALA A 196 -11.48 -4.84 -13.96
N LYS A 197 -11.22 -3.75 -14.70
CA LYS A 197 -11.26 -3.76 -16.18
C LYS A 197 -10.09 -4.54 -16.81
N THR A 198 -9.10 -4.90 -16.04
CA THR A 198 -7.92 -5.68 -16.46
C THR A 198 -7.50 -6.58 -15.32
N ASP A 199 -6.71 -7.62 -15.59
CA ASP A 199 -6.10 -8.53 -14.60
C ASP A 199 -5.11 -7.82 -13.65
N LYS A 200 -5.04 -6.50 -13.72
CA LYS A 200 -4.20 -5.64 -12.88
C LYS A 200 -5.09 -4.85 -11.94
N ILE A 201 -4.92 -5.06 -10.66
CA ILE A 201 -5.46 -4.21 -9.60
C ILE A 201 -4.48 -3.06 -9.35
#